data_a6ad7a1e908ab481ab97addcac1456a0
#
_entry.id   a6ad7a1e908ab481ab97addcac1456a0
#
_cell.length_a   1.000
_cell.length_b   1.000
_cell.length_c   1.000
_cell.angle_alpha   90.00
_cell.angle_beta   90.00
_cell.angle_gamma   90.00
#
_symmetry.space_group_name_H-M   'P 1'
#
loop_
_entity.id
_entity.type
_entity.pdbx_description
1 polymer ?
#
loop_
_entity_poly.entity_id
_entity_poly.type
_entity_poly.pdbx_seq_one_letter_code
_entity_poly.pdbx_strand_id
1 'polypeptide(L)'
;MVDVLGALRAGLAPHYTVEREIGAGGMARVFLAAERHPPRKVAVKVMNPEVSTSEFRERFIREVELTSRLSHPHIVPILAAEECLFVPDGPDGLCYYVMPYIDGESLRARLEREQRLPLEEAVRIALEVADALSYAHAQEIIHRDIKPENILLSGDHAWVADFGIARAISAAGGHSLTGGQPVGSLAYMSPEQLMGSRAIDARTDVYSLGGVLYEMLVGQPPLVGLAGGTARGGAPLRTVLRAQRVSHGSERLLEETIARALAAEPDDRFASVAEFAAGLREAVRRRWLPRLRLPRVGWRSALLGGATAAAVGMAGVVLLGKRAPALDPRRVVVAGFEDLSGDPTLAPLGHIAADWLTQALARRGGLEVVPGTATGHLDAADIRALAAQTGAGTVVSGSYYREGDSVRFHVQIIDAGRGTVRRVVEPVGAPRLAPTRAAEALRYRLTALFDTLFPPTNH
;
A
#
# COMPACT_ATOMS: atom_id res chain seq x y z
N MET A 1 15.64 25.91 -20.26
CA MET A 1 15.84 24.68 -19.41
C MET A 1 17.13 24.93 -18.63
N VAL A 2 17.05 24.95 -17.30
CA VAL A 2 18.20 25.24 -16.43
C VAL A 2 19.23 24.09 -16.58
N ASP A 3 20.50 24.42 -16.86
CA ASP A 3 21.59 23.43 -16.90
C ASP A 3 22.00 23.04 -15.47
N VAL A 4 21.23 22.19 -14.85
CA VAL A 4 21.48 21.68 -13.49
C VAL A 4 22.84 20.95 -13.42
N LEU A 5 23.21 20.19 -14.45
CA LEU A 5 24.47 19.43 -14.46
C LEU A 5 25.69 20.36 -14.54
N GLY A 6 25.61 21.42 -15.38
CA GLY A 6 26.67 22.43 -15.47
C GLY A 6 26.85 23.18 -14.14
N ALA A 7 25.74 23.59 -13.52
CA ALA A 7 25.75 24.25 -12.21
C ALA A 7 26.35 23.36 -11.11
N LEU A 8 25.97 22.05 -11.06
CA LEU A 8 26.54 21.08 -10.13
C LEU A 8 28.05 20.91 -10.32
N ARG A 9 28.49 20.78 -11.57
CA ARG A 9 29.91 20.66 -11.89
C ARG A 9 30.72 21.87 -11.43
N ALA A 10 30.19 23.07 -11.61
CA ALA A 10 30.85 24.30 -11.19
C ALA A 10 30.85 24.46 -9.66
N GLY A 11 29.71 24.31 -9.02
CA GLY A 11 29.55 24.54 -7.58
C GLY A 11 30.21 23.48 -6.70
N LEU A 12 30.20 22.22 -7.14
CA LEU A 12 30.79 21.11 -6.36
C LEU A 12 32.27 20.79 -6.71
N ALA A 13 32.83 21.43 -7.73
CA ALA A 13 34.17 21.16 -8.25
C ALA A 13 35.28 21.08 -7.19
N PRO A 14 35.33 21.84 -6.10
CA PRO A 14 36.38 21.73 -5.08
C PRO A 14 36.41 20.37 -4.39
N HIS A 15 35.24 19.77 -4.15
CA HIS A 15 35.09 18.56 -3.33
C HIS A 15 34.68 17.33 -4.14
N TYR A 16 33.87 17.51 -5.19
CA TYR A 16 33.28 16.42 -5.96
C TYR A 16 33.51 16.59 -7.47
N THR A 17 33.68 15.49 -8.16
CA THR A 17 33.67 15.43 -9.62
C THR A 17 32.34 14.78 -10.06
N VAL A 18 31.37 15.58 -10.56
CA VAL A 18 30.09 15.08 -11.01
C VAL A 18 30.22 14.42 -12.37
N GLU A 19 29.89 13.13 -12.43
CA GLU A 19 30.04 12.29 -13.62
C GLU A 19 28.80 12.36 -14.50
N ARG A 20 27.69 11.80 -14.03
CA ARG A 20 26.45 11.62 -14.80
C ARG A 20 25.21 11.55 -13.92
N GLU A 21 24.06 11.77 -14.50
CA GLU A 21 22.77 11.51 -13.88
C GLU A 21 22.53 10.00 -13.78
N ILE A 22 21.99 9.55 -12.65
CA ILE A 22 21.65 8.16 -12.37
C ILE A 22 20.19 7.95 -12.02
N GLY A 23 19.44 9.04 -11.80
CA GLY A 23 18.00 9.00 -11.55
C GLY A 23 17.36 10.36 -11.72
N ALA A 24 16.14 10.39 -12.23
CA ALA A 24 15.29 11.58 -12.33
C ALA A 24 13.90 11.28 -11.84
N GLY A 25 13.35 12.18 -11.02
CA GLY A 25 11.98 12.12 -10.53
C GLY A 25 11.30 13.49 -10.53
N GLY A 26 10.02 13.52 -10.25
CA GLY A 26 9.24 14.77 -10.25
C GLY A 26 9.76 15.84 -9.27
N MET A 27 10.45 15.44 -8.20
CA MET A 27 10.89 16.35 -7.13
C MET A 27 12.40 16.55 -7.08
N ALA A 28 13.20 15.62 -7.58
CA ALA A 28 14.66 15.64 -7.50
C ALA A 28 15.31 14.85 -8.62
N ARG A 29 16.59 15.18 -8.87
CA ARG A 29 17.47 14.44 -9.77
C ARG A 29 18.67 13.92 -8.96
N VAL A 30 19.17 12.74 -9.29
CA VAL A 30 20.28 12.11 -8.60
C VAL A 30 21.47 11.97 -9.57
N PHE A 31 22.64 12.39 -9.12
CA PHE A 31 23.87 12.37 -9.92
C PHE A 31 24.93 11.52 -9.23
N LEU A 32 25.60 10.68 -10.00
CA LEU A 32 26.82 10.02 -9.56
C LEU A 32 27.97 11.01 -9.56
N ALA A 33 28.73 11.05 -8.47
CA ALA A 33 29.92 11.86 -8.36
C ALA A 33 31.05 11.09 -7.63
N ALA A 34 32.28 11.52 -7.85
CA ALA A 34 33.45 11.05 -7.11
C ALA A 34 33.85 12.14 -6.11
N GLU A 35 33.87 11.80 -4.83
CA GLU A 35 34.44 12.63 -3.78
C GLU A 35 35.98 12.54 -3.87
N ARG A 36 36.68 13.66 -3.71
CA ARG A 36 38.16 13.72 -3.87
C ARG A 36 38.88 13.32 -2.61
N HIS A 37 38.36 13.68 -1.45
CA HIS A 37 39.00 13.46 -0.16
C HIS A 37 37.96 13.14 0.94
N PRO A 38 37.85 11.86 1.38
CA PRO A 38 38.49 10.66 0.87
C PRO A 38 37.93 10.23 -0.49
N PRO A 39 38.72 9.60 -1.36
CA PRO A 39 38.26 9.16 -2.67
C PRO A 39 37.22 8.04 -2.53
N ARG A 40 35.99 8.36 -2.89
CA ARG A 40 34.81 7.41 -2.90
C ARG A 40 33.77 7.89 -3.85
N LYS A 41 32.91 6.93 -4.31
CA LYS A 41 31.72 7.26 -5.08
C LYS A 41 30.60 7.74 -4.14
N VAL A 42 29.94 8.80 -4.56
CA VAL A 42 28.80 9.39 -3.85
C VAL A 42 27.65 9.63 -4.82
N ALA A 43 26.44 9.71 -4.29
CA ALA A 43 25.27 10.17 -5.00
C ALA A 43 24.90 11.56 -4.50
N VAL A 44 24.73 12.50 -5.41
CA VAL A 44 24.28 13.87 -5.13
C VAL A 44 22.84 13.98 -5.55
N LYS A 45 21.94 14.17 -4.60
CA LYS A 45 20.52 14.37 -4.87
C LYS A 45 20.19 15.85 -4.80
N VAL A 46 19.65 16.38 -5.89
CA VAL A 46 19.36 17.80 -6.10
C VAL A 46 17.86 17.97 -6.25
N MET A 47 17.29 18.88 -5.49
CA MET A 47 15.86 19.21 -5.62
C MET A 47 15.61 19.98 -6.91
N ASN A 48 14.49 19.67 -7.56
CA ASN A 48 14.07 20.39 -8.76
C ASN A 48 13.81 21.87 -8.45
N PRO A 49 14.15 22.81 -9.35
CA PRO A 49 13.96 24.24 -9.16
C PRO A 49 12.52 24.63 -8.78
N GLU A 50 11.54 23.91 -9.34
CA GLU A 50 10.11 24.18 -9.15
C GLU A 50 9.64 23.95 -7.71
N VAL A 51 10.32 23.11 -6.94
CA VAL A 51 10.00 22.82 -5.53
C VAL A 51 10.88 23.60 -4.55
N SER A 52 11.95 24.25 -5.03
CA SER A 52 12.95 24.94 -4.20
C SER A 52 12.52 26.38 -3.79
N THR A 53 11.31 26.52 -3.20
CA THR A 53 10.85 27.80 -2.62
C THR A 53 11.62 28.12 -1.34
N SER A 54 11.59 29.40 -0.87
CA SER A 54 12.23 29.79 0.39
C SER A 54 11.73 29.00 1.58
N GLU A 55 10.40 28.82 1.68
CA GLU A 55 9.80 27.98 2.74
C GLU A 55 10.24 26.51 2.68
N PHE A 56 10.40 25.97 1.46
CA PHE A 56 10.89 24.62 1.28
C PHE A 56 12.33 24.51 1.76
N ARG A 57 13.22 25.45 1.40
CA ARG A 57 14.63 25.45 1.78
C ARG A 57 14.82 25.40 3.31
N GLU A 58 14.17 26.27 4.05
CA GLU A 58 14.28 26.28 5.53
C GLU A 58 13.86 24.94 6.16
N ARG A 59 12.80 24.31 5.62
CA ARG A 59 12.32 23.01 6.10
C ARG A 59 13.24 21.88 5.69
N PHE A 60 13.72 21.91 4.45
CA PHE A 60 14.66 20.92 3.92
C PHE A 60 15.91 20.83 4.80
N ILE A 61 16.53 21.97 5.13
CA ILE A 61 17.73 22.00 5.98
C ILE A 61 17.45 21.37 7.33
N ARG A 62 16.34 21.77 7.97
CA ARG A 62 15.96 21.23 9.27
C ARG A 62 15.74 19.71 9.23
N GLU A 63 15.06 19.21 8.21
CA GLU A 63 14.84 17.75 8.06
C GLU A 63 16.15 17.01 7.75
N VAL A 64 17.04 17.61 6.93
CA VAL A 64 18.35 17.05 6.64
C VAL A 64 19.23 17.03 7.89
N GLU A 65 19.25 18.09 8.70
CA GLU A 65 19.99 18.13 9.98
C GLU A 65 19.51 17.05 10.95
N LEU A 66 18.21 16.80 11.03
CA LEU A 66 17.64 15.74 11.85
C LEU A 66 18.04 14.35 11.34
N THR A 67 17.92 14.14 10.04
CA THR A 67 18.19 12.83 9.42
C THR A 67 19.68 12.52 9.30
N SER A 68 20.55 13.54 9.22
CA SER A 68 22.01 13.35 9.20
C SER A 68 22.57 12.70 10.47
N ARG A 69 21.82 12.73 11.58
CA ARG A 69 22.17 12.06 12.84
C ARG A 69 21.92 10.56 12.83
N LEU A 70 21.15 10.07 11.84
CA LEU A 70 20.86 8.63 11.75
C LEU A 70 22.11 7.87 11.30
N SER A 71 22.53 6.92 12.11
CA SER A 71 23.65 6.02 11.81
C SER A 71 23.22 4.58 12.07
N HIS A 72 22.91 3.85 11.00
CA HIS A 72 22.41 2.47 11.08
C HIS A 72 22.84 1.68 9.85
N PRO A 73 23.15 0.37 9.95
CA PRO A 73 23.63 -0.44 8.82
C PRO A 73 22.66 -0.53 7.64
N HIS A 74 21.37 -0.30 7.86
CA HIS A 74 20.33 -0.33 6.82
C HIS A 74 19.73 1.04 6.51
N ILE A 75 20.42 2.14 6.88
CA ILE A 75 20.03 3.51 6.51
C ILE A 75 21.13 4.10 5.65
N VAL A 76 20.79 4.69 4.51
CA VAL A 76 21.73 5.47 3.70
C VAL A 76 22.01 6.78 4.44
N PRO A 77 23.24 7.01 4.96
CA PRO A 77 23.54 8.21 5.73
C PRO A 77 23.64 9.43 4.81
N ILE A 78 23.33 10.61 5.34
CA ILE A 78 23.64 11.87 4.69
C ILE A 78 25.07 12.26 5.07
N LEU A 79 25.93 12.44 4.07
CA LEU A 79 27.36 12.80 4.25
C LEU A 79 27.56 14.31 4.35
N ALA A 80 26.83 15.05 3.55
CA ALA A 80 26.85 16.50 3.51
C ALA A 80 25.52 17.02 2.95
N ALA A 81 25.13 18.21 3.39
CA ALA A 81 24.01 18.93 2.80
C ALA A 81 24.32 20.43 2.83
N GLU A 82 24.03 21.10 1.75
CA GLU A 82 24.19 22.54 1.64
C GLU A 82 22.98 23.22 1.03
N GLU A 83 22.73 24.45 1.44
CA GLU A 83 21.54 25.21 1.11
C GLU A 83 21.49 25.71 -0.32
N CYS A 84 22.62 25.97 -0.93
CA CYS A 84 22.63 26.80 -2.12
C CYS A 84 23.70 26.38 -3.12
N LEU A 85 23.27 25.63 -4.13
CA LEU A 85 23.99 25.66 -5.39
C LEU A 85 23.50 26.86 -6.20
N PHE A 86 24.36 27.87 -6.37
CA PHE A 86 24.06 29.01 -7.23
C PHE A 86 23.98 28.54 -8.69
N VAL A 87 22.85 28.77 -9.33
CA VAL A 87 22.65 28.47 -10.75
C VAL A 87 22.56 29.81 -11.48
N PRO A 88 23.53 30.15 -12.33
CA PRO A 88 23.42 31.35 -13.17
C PRO A 88 22.11 31.29 -13.99
N ASP A 89 21.36 32.39 -14.01
CA ASP A 89 20.06 32.50 -14.68
C ASP A 89 18.99 31.52 -14.21
N GLY A 90 19.18 30.87 -13.03
CA GLY A 90 18.23 29.97 -12.40
C GLY A 90 17.62 30.53 -11.12
N PRO A 91 16.74 29.77 -10.44
CA PRO A 91 16.19 30.18 -9.15
C PRO A 91 17.32 30.27 -8.11
N ASP A 92 17.18 31.20 -7.16
CA ASP A 92 18.13 31.46 -6.08
C ASP A 92 18.38 30.20 -5.22
N GLY A 93 19.42 29.44 -5.56
CA GLY A 93 19.89 28.29 -4.84
C GLY A 93 19.07 27.00 -5.01
N LEU A 94 19.72 25.92 -5.41
CA LEU A 94 19.16 24.57 -5.42
C LEU A 94 19.59 23.85 -4.14
N CYS A 95 18.60 23.28 -3.44
CA CYS A 95 18.88 22.39 -2.31
C CYS A 95 19.45 21.06 -2.80
N TYR A 96 20.52 20.60 -2.17
CA TYR A 96 21.08 19.28 -2.46
C TYR A 96 21.62 18.63 -1.18
N TYR A 97 21.80 17.32 -1.23
CA TYR A 97 22.55 16.57 -0.25
C TYR A 97 23.36 15.46 -0.91
N VAL A 98 24.41 15.05 -0.21
CA VAL A 98 25.35 14.04 -0.64
C VAL A 98 25.21 12.82 0.24
N MET A 99 25.16 11.66 -0.38
CA MET A 99 25.06 10.35 0.30
C MET A 99 26.05 9.35 -0.35
N PRO A 100 26.41 8.25 0.31
CA PRO A 100 27.18 7.19 -0.32
C PRO A 100 26.47 6.68 -1.58
N TYR A 101 27.22 6.42 -2.64
CA TYR A 101 26.68 5.66 -3.76
C TYR A 101 26.58 4.19 -3.35
N ILE A 102 25.37 3.67 -3.31
CA ILE A 102 25.11 2.25 -3.06
C ILE A 102 25.21 1.52 -4.40
N ASP A 103 26.21 0.66 -4.55
CA ASP A 103 26.41 -0.13 -5.76
C ASP A 103 25.41 -1.29 -5.79
N GLY A 104 24.33 -1.09 -6.52
CA GLY A 104 23.19 -2.00 -6.58
C GLY A 104 22.03 -1.42 -7.37
N GLU A 105 20.84 -1.87 -7.05
CA GLU A 105 19.60 -1.42 -7.71
C GLU A 105 18.53 -1.05 -6.67
N SER A 106 17.52 -0.29 -7.08
CA SER A 106 16.34 -0.10 -6.24
C SER A 106 15.46 -1.35 -6.22
N LEU A 107 14.71 -1.56 -5.12
CA LEU A 107 13.72 -2.64 -5.06
C LEU A 107 12.66 -2.48 -6.16
N ARG A 108 12.38 -1.26 -6.62
CA ARG A 108 11.51 -0.99 -7.77
C ARG A 108 12.05 -1.65 -9.03
N ALA A 109 13.30 -1.37 -9.38
CA ALA A 109 13.95 -1.96 -10.57
C ALA A 109 13.98 -3.50 -10.49
N ARG A 110 14.22 -4.05 -9.30
CA ARG A 110 14.17 -5.49 -9.04
C ARG A 110 12.79 -6.07 -9.30
N LEU A 111 11.73 -5.42 -8.78
CA LEU A 111 10.34 -5.86 -8.97
C LEU A 111 9.85 -5.70 -10.42
N GLU A 112 10.28 -4.68 -11.14
CA GLU A 112 9.99 -4.53 -12.56
C GLU A 112 10.58 -5.68 -13.39
N ARG A 113 11.78 -6.14 -13.03
CA ARG A 113 12.46 -7.25 -13.70
C ARG A 113 11.91 -8.63 -13.31
N GLU A 114 11.70 -8.88 -12.02
CA GLU A 114 11.37 -10.21 -11.49
C GLU A 114 9.89 -10.40 -11.17
N GLN A 115 9.14 -9.31 -11.17
CA GLN A 115 7.71 -9.27 -10.86
C GLN A 115 7.39 -9.67 -9.40
N ARG A 116 8.05 -10.66 -8.84
CA ARG A 116 7.85 -11.17 -7.48
C ARG A 116 9.16 -11.71 -6.92
N LEU A 117 9.28 -11.63 -5.58
CA LEU A 117 10.42 -12.20 -4.88
C LEU A 117 10.05 -13.51 -4.15
N PRO A 118 11.03 -14.40 -3.93
CA PRO A 118 10.87 -15.52 -3.02
C PRO A 118 10.53 -15.03 -1.60
N LEU A 119 9.73 -15.82 -0.86
CA LEU A 119 9.29 -15.44 0.49
C LEU A 119 10.46 -15.12 1.42
N GLU A 120 11.52 -15.92 1.39
CA GLU A 120 12.70 -15.72 2.23
C GLU A 120 13.38 -14.37 1.96
N GLU A 121 13.53 -14.01 0.70
CA GLU A 121 14.12 -12.74 0.28
C GLU A 121 13.22 -11.56 0.64
N ALA A 122 11.92 -11.65 0.34
CA ALA A 122 10.94 -10.63 0.68
C ALA A 122 10.88 -10.35 2.19
N VAL A 123 10.89 -11.42 3.01
CA VAL A 123 10.89 -11.30 4.46
C VAL A 123 12.20 -10.73 4.97
N ARG A 124 13.35 -11.14 4.44
CA ARG A 124 14.66 -10.59 4.82
C ARG A 124 14.70 -9.09 4.56
N ILE A 125 14.34 -8.65 3.36
CA ILE A 125 14.28 -7.22 3.00
C ILE A 125 13.35 -6.46 3.95
N ALA A 126 12.15 -6.99 4.20
CA ALA A 126 11.18 -6.35 5.08
C ALA A 126 11.70 -6.23 6.53
N LEU A 127 12.43 -7.23 7.03
CA LEU A 127 13.01 -7.22 8.37
C LEU A 127 14.18 -6.22 8.49
N GLU A 128 15.03 -6.10 7.48
CA GLU A 128 16.13 -5.12 7.44
C GLU A 128 15.58 -3.68 7.37
N VAL A 129 14.54 -3.44 6.56
CA VAL A 129 13.83 -2.15 6.52
C VAL A 129 13.12 -1.87 7.85
N ALA A 130 12.50 -2.87 8.47
CA ALA A 130 11.86 -2.71 9.77
C ALA A 130 12.87 -2.37 10.88
N ASP A 131 14.09 -2.89 10.83
CA ASP A 131 15.16 -2.57 11.76
C ASP A 131 15.60 -1.10 11.61
N ALA A 132 15.81 -0.64 10.37
CA ALA A 132 16.10 0.75 10.04
C ALA A 132 15.02 1.71 10.56
N LEU A 133 13.75 1.39 10.29
CA LEU A 133 12.62 2.21 10.74
C LEU A 133 12.47 2.21 12.25
N SER A 134 12.65 1.06 12.92
CA SER A 134 12.58 0.99 14.38
C SER A 134 13.64 1.85 15.05
N TYR A 135 14.85 1.88 14.48
CA TYR A 135 15.93 2.75 14.94
C TYR A 135 15.59 4.24 14.76
N ALA A 136 15.03 4.63 13.60
CA ALA A 136 14.65 6.02 13.32
C ALA A 136 13.47 6.46 14.22
N HIS A 137 12.47 5.60 14.41
CA HIS A 137 11.32 5.88 15.29
C HIS A 137 11.72 6.07 16.75
N ALA A 138 12.73 5.35 17.24
CA ALA A 138 13.29 5.57 18.58
C ALA A 138 13.94 6.96 18.74
N GLN A 139 14.25 7.65 17.64
CA GLN A 139 14.73 9.04 17.59
C GLN A 139 13.65 10.03 17.13
N GLU A 140 12.38 9.62 17.19
CA GLU A 140 11.21 10.42 16.81
C GLU A 140 11.19 10.83 15.32
N ILE A 141 11.94 10.11 14.46
CA ILE A 141 11.99 10.34 13.02
C ILE A 141 11.12 9.31 12.30
N ILE A 142 10.09 9.77 11.62
CA ILE A 142 9.16 8.97 10.81
C ILE A 142 9.52 9.17 9.35
N HIS A 143 9.62 8.08 8.58
CA HIS A 143 10.03 8.13 7.16
C HIS A 143 8.97 8.76 6.25
N ARG A 144 7.73 8.31 6.34
CA ARG A 144 6.53 8.81 5.62
C ARG A 144 6.48 8.56 4.11
N ASP A 145 7.52 8.00 3.51
CA ASP A 145 7.59 7.72 2.07
C ASP A 145 8.28 6.36 1.81
N ILE A 146 7.94 5.33 2.60
CA ILE A 146 8.43 3.97 2.36
C ILE A 146 7.76 3.39 1.12
N LYS A 147 8.58 3.11 0.12
CA LYS A 147 8.19 2.53 -1.17
C LYS A 147 9.39 1.84 -1.83
N PRO A 148 9.18 0.98 -2.83
CA PRO A 148 10.28 0.24 -3.47
C PRO A 148 11.37 1.12 -4.09
N GLU A 149 11.05 2.34 -4.50
CA GLU A 149 12.03 3.30 -5.04
C GLU A 149 13.04 3.76 -3.99
N ASN A 150 12.63 3.83 -2.72
CA ASN A 150 13.44 4.31 -1.59
C ASN A 150 14.14 3.16 -0.83
N ILE A 151 14.06 1.93 -1.32
CA ILE A 151 14.77 0.77 -0.81
C ILE A 151 15.81 0.35 -1.83
N LEU A 152 17.08 0.47 -1.48
CA LEU A 152 18.21 0.09 -2.32
C LEU A 152 18.71 -1.29 -1.92
N LEU A 153 19.01 -2.13 -2.90
CA LEU A 153 19.53 -3.49 -2.70
C LEU A 153 20.99 -3.54 -3.16
N SER A 154 21.88 -3.97 -2.29
CA SER A 154 23.29 -4.18 -2.59
C SER A 154 23.77 -5.46 -1.94
N GLY A 155 24.24 -6.41 -2.74
CA GLY A 155 24.48 -7.76 -2.27
C GLY A 155 23.22 -8.39 -1.67
N ASP A 156 23.36 -8.93 -0.46
CA ASP A 156 22.24 -9.54 0.28
C ASP A 156 21.53 -8.56 1.24
N HIS A 157 21.81 -7.26 1.15
CA HIS A 157 21.34 -6.25 2.11
C HIS A 157 20.42 -5.22 1.46
N ALA A 158 19.45 -4.75 2.25
CA ALA A 158 18.56 -3.63 1.90
C ALA A 158 18.98 -2.37 2.69
N TRP A 159 18.87 -1.23 2.03
CA TRP A 159 19.17 0.09 2.57
C TRP A 159 18.00 1.01 2.35
N VAL A 160 17.60 1.74 3.38
CA VAL A 160 16.52 2.74 3.28
C VAL A 160 17.13 4.10 3.00
N ALA A 161 16.70 4.74 1.92
CA ALA A 161 17.11 6.08 1.50
C ALA A 161 15.98 7.09 1.73
N ASP A 162 16.32 8.39 1.70
CA ASP A 162 15.36 9.50 1.67
C ASP A 162 14.51 9.69 2.93
N PHE A 163 15.05 9.45 4.12
CA PHE A 163 14.38 9.73 5.38
C PHE A 163 13.97 11.21 5.52
N GLY A 164 12.73 11.45 5.98
CA GLY A 164 12.24 12.76 6.45
C GLY A 164 11.98 13.82 5.37
N ILE A 165 12.56 13.71 4.18
CA ILE A 165 12.49 14.75 3.13
C ILE A 165 11.06 14.95 2.61
N ALA A 166 10.24 13.91 2.62
CA ALA A 166 8.83 13.99 2.23
C ALA A 166 8.02 14.98 3.09
N ARG A 167 8.40 15.19 4.36
CA ARG A 167 7.77 16.16 5.26
C ARG A 167 8.05 17.60 4.85
N ALA A 168 9.28 17.90 4.45
CA ALA A 168 9.64 19.23 3.97
C ALA A 168 8.80 19.61 2.74
N ILE A 169 8.58 18.63 1.87
CA ILE A 169 7.79 18.79 0.64
C ILE A 169 6.30 18.98 0.95
N SER A 170 5.70 18.10 1.75
CA SER A 170 4.27 18.14 2.07
C SER A 170 3.85 19.39 2.84
N ALA A 171 4.74 19.95 3.63
CA ALA A 171 4.47 21.13 4.46
C ALA A 171 4.73 22.47 3.75
N ALA A 172 5.52 22.48 2.67
CA ALA A 172 5.87 23.69 1.92
C ALA A 172 4.77 24.14 0.94
N GLY A 173 3.95 23.21 0.46
CA GLY A 173 2.83 23.54 -0.40
C GLY A 173 1.54 23.10 0.24
N GLY A 174 0.74 24.01 0.76
CA GLY A 174 -0.64 23.72 1.19
C GLY A 174 -1.53 23.22 0.02
N HIS A 175 -0.95 22.76 -1.06
CA HIS A 175 -1.65 22.36 -2.28
C HIS A 175 -0.97 21.17 -2.93
N SER A 176 -1.73 20.09 -3.01
CA SER A 176 -1.59 19.03 -3.99
C SER A 176 -0.41 18.05 -3.83
N LEU A 177 -0.64 17.03 -3.02
CA LEU A 177 0.05 15.73 -3.19
C LEU A 177 -0.16 15.11 -4.59
N THR A 178 -0.94 15.76 -5.45
CA THR A 178 -1.31 15.33 -6.80
C THR A 178 -0.58 16.07 -7.92
N GLY A 179 0.16 17.13 -7.61
CA GLY A 179 0.93 17.90 -8.59
C GLY A 179 2.17 17.15 -9.07
N GLY A 180 2.02 16.17 -9.97
CA GLY A 180 3.14 15.54 -10.66
C GLY A 180 3.78 14.33 -9.99
N GLN A 181 3.25 13.79 -8.88
CA GLN A 181 3.69 12.49 -8.37
C GLN A 181 3.25 11.37 -9.33
N PRO A 182 4.16 10.45 -9.70
CA PRO A 182 3.75 9.26 -10.46
C PRO A 182 2.69 8.48 -9.67
N VAL A 183 1.67 8.01 -10.35
CA VAL A 183 0.55 7.22 -9.78
C VAL A 183 1.02 6.07 -8.88
N GLY A 184 2.23 5.55 -9.09
CA GLY A 184 2.85 4.50 -8.27
C GLY A 184 3.13 4.91 -6.82
N SER A 185 3.48 6.16 -6.54
CA SER A 185 3.81 6.61 -5.17
C SER A 185 2.62 6.63 -4.20
N LEU A 186 1.40 6.79 -4.72
CA LEU A 186 0.18 6.80 -3.89
C LEU A 186 -0.19 5.42 -3.36
N ALA A 187 0.30 4.36 -3.98
CA ALA A 187 -0.07 2.98 -3.65
C ALA A 187 0.43 2.50 -2.27
N TYR A 188 1.44 3.17 -1.71
CA TYR A 188 2.04 2.85 -0.40
C TYR A 188 1.69 3.86 0.68
N MET A 189 1.04 4.98 0.32
CA MET A 189 0.61 5.98 1.28
C MET A 189 -0.47 5.41 2.18
N SER A 190 -0.32 5.65 3.48
CA SER A 190 -1.35 5.28 4.44
C SER A 190 -2.63 6.11 4.25
N PRO A 191 -3.80 5.60 4.64
CA PRO A 191 -5.05 6.32 4.51
C PRO A 191 -5.03 7.72 5.16
N GLU A 192 -4.42 7.85 6.35
CA GLU A 192 -4.27 9.12 7.05
C GLU A 192 -3.37 10.12 6.29
N GLN A 193 -2.35 9.64 5.56
CA GLN A 193 -1.54 10.50 4.67
C GLN A 193 -2.36 10.98 3.48
N LEU A 194 -3.10 10.08 2.84
CA LEU A 194 -3.97 10.43 1.70
C LEU A 194 -5.06 11.42 2.10
N MET A 195 -5.55 11.35 3.34
CA MET A 195 -6.52 12.30 3.90
C MET A 195 -5.89 13.62 4.34
N GLY A 196 -4.56 13.77 4.29
CA GLY A 196 -3.87 14.97 4.76
C GLY A 196 -4.02 15.19 6.27
N SER A 197 -4.15 14.10 7.05
CA SER A 197 -4.23 14.18 8.51
C SER A 197 -3.02 14.90 9.08
N ARG A 198 -3.23 15.75 10.10
CA ARG A 198 -2.13 16.36 10.85
C ARG A 198 -1.50 15.41 11.87
N ALA A 199 -2.23 14.37 12.27
CA ALA A 199 -1.79 13.38 13.25
C ALA A 199 -1.24 12.13 12.54
N ILE A 200 -0.08 12.26 11.89
CA ILE A 200 0.65 11.14 11.29
C ILE A 200 1.72 10.69 12.26
N ASP A 201 1.65 9.43 12.70
CA ASP A 201 2.63 8.80 13.59
C ASP A 201 3.43 7.67 12.91
N ALA A 202 4.25 6.97 13.67
CA ALA A 202 5.12 5.89 13.20
C ALA A 202 4.36 4.72 12.54
N ARG A 203 3.06 4.57 12.80
CA ARG A 203 2.22 3.50 12.23
C ARG A 203 1.92 3.71 10.75
N THR A 204 2.20 4.90 10.21
CA THR A 204 2.16 5.13 8.76
C THR A 204 3.25 4.32 8.04
N ASP A 205 4.45 4.21 8.64
CA ASP A 205 5.54 3.42 8.07
C ASP A 205 5.27 1.90 8.18
N VAL A 206 4.51 1.47 9.21
CA VAL A 206 4.02 0.07 9.30
C VAL A 206 3.13 -0.26 8.10
N TYR A 207 2.20 0.63 7.77
CA TYR A 207 1.32 0.46 6.62
C TYR A 207 2.10 0.39 5.31
N SER A 208 2.99 1.35 5.08
CA SER A 208 3.79 1.44 3.85
C SER A 208 4.70 0.22 3.68
N LEU A 209 5.36 -0.24 4.76
CA LEU A 209 6.19 -1.45 4.73
C LEU A 209 5.36 -2.72 4.51
N GLY A 210 4.16 -2.79 5.09
CA GLY A 210 3.19 -3.84 4.79
C GLY A 210 2.82 -3.90 3.31
N GLY A 211 2.65 -2.73 2.69
CA GLY A 211 2.39 -2.57 1.25
C GLY A 211 3.55 -3.04 0.37
N VAL A 212 4.78 -2.68 0.74
CA VAL A 212 6.00 -3.12 0.04
C VAL A 212 6.16 -4.64 0.16
N LEU A 213 5.97 -5.22 1.35
CA LEU A 213 6.03 -6.67 1.53
C LEU A 213 4.98 -7.40 0.71
N TYR A 214 3.75 -6.88 0.69
CA TYR A 214 2.68 -7.43 -0.14
C TYR A 214 3.08 -7.45 -1.62
N GLU A 215 3.58 -6.34 -2.16
CA GLU A 215 4.02 -6.27 -3.55
C GLU A 215 5.18 -7.21 -3.84
N MET A 216 6.19 -7.30 -2.98
CA MET A 216 7.29 -8.25 -3.15
C MET A 216 6.79 -9.69 -3.32
N LEU A 217 5.74 -10.07 -2.62
CA LEU A 217 5.17 -11.42 -2.67
C LEU A 217 4.21 -11.62 -3.84
N VAL A 218 3.37 -10.64 -4.13
CA VAL A 218 2.26 -10.77 -5.10
C VAL A 218 2.62 -10.24 -6.48
N GLY A 219 3.56 -9.29 -6.57
CA GLY A 219 4.03 -8.67 -7.82
C GLY A 219 3.24 -7.42 -8.21
N GLN A 220 2.33 -6.97 -7.36
CA GLN A 220 1.57 -5.74 -7.55
C GLN A 220 1.36 -5.07 -6.20
N PRO A 221 1.38 -3.72 -6.12
CA PRO A 221 1.11 -3.02 -4.87
C PRO A 221 -0.30 -3.34 -4.36
N PRO A 222 -0.53 -3.30 -3.04
CA PRO A 222 -1.86 -3.46 -2.50
C PRO A 222 -2.75 -2.34 -3.02
N LEU A 223 -4.00 -2.66 -3.28
CA LEU A 223 -5.01 -1.61 -3.41
C LEU A 223 -5.21 -1.03 -2.00
N VAL A 224 -5.18 0.29 -1.90
CA VAL A 224 -5.33 0.98 -0.62
C VAL A 224 -6.58 0.47 0.09
N GLY A 225 -6.41 -0.10 1.28
CA GLY A 225 -7.52 -0.57 2.12
C GLY A 225 -7.91 -2.05 2.01
N LEU A 226 -7.12 -2.90 1.36
CA LEU A 226 -7.44 -4.34 1.27
C LEU A 226 -7.28 -5.08 2.61
N ALA A 227 -8.30 -5.04 3.43
CA ALA A 227 -8.57 -6.10 4.39
C ALA A 227 -9.09 -7.33 3.63
N GLY A 228 -8.19 -8.13 3.03
CA GLY A 228 -8.63 -9.31 2.30
C GLY A 228 -7.63 -9.91 1.32
N GLY A 229 -6.51 -9.28 1.06
CA GLY A 229 -5.37 -9.91 0.37
C GLY A 229 -5.55 -10.20 -1.12
N THR A 230 -6.36 -9.41 -1.84
CA THR A 230 -6.47 -9.54 -3.31
C THR A 230 -5.84 -8.34 -3.98
N ALA A 231 -4.80 -8.58 -4.78
CA ALA A 231 -4.21 -7.58 -5.64
C ALA A 231 -5.09 -7.31 -6.87
N ARG A 232 -5.01 -6.10 -7.41
CA ARG A 232 -5.71 -5.71 -8.64
C ARG A 232 -5.26 -6.61 -9.80
N GLY A 233 -6.15 -7.50 -10.26
CA GLY A 233 -5.86 -8.44 -11.35
C GLY A 233 -4.83 -9.52 -11.03
N GLY A 234 -4.33 -9.60 -9.77
CA GLY A 234 -3.36 -10.60 -9.33
C GLY A 234 -3.99 -11.77 -8.59
N ALA A 235 -3.20 -12.83 -8.40
CA ALA A 235 -3.60 -13.96 -7.58
C ALA A 235 -3.70 -13.54 -6.10
N PRO A 236 -4.66 -14.06 -5.34
CA PRO A 236 -4.71 -13.84 -3.89
C PRO A 236 -3.39 -14.22 -3.22
N LEU A 237 -2.97 -13.48 -2.22
CA LEU A 237 -1.73 -13.73 -1.46
C LEU A 237 -1.60 -15.20 -1.04
N ARG A 238 -2.68 -15.82 -0.57
CA ARG A 238 -2.73 -17.28 -0.27
C ARG A 238 -2.30 -18.15 -1.44
N THR A 239 -2.76 -17.86 -2.63
CA THR A 239 -2.44 -18.66 -3.83
C THR A 239 -0.95 -18.56 -4.13
N VAL A 240 -0.37 -17.36 -3.99
CA VAL A 240 1.06 -17.14 -4.19
C VAL A 240 1.89 -17.87 -3.13
N LEU A 241 1.51 -17.76 -1.85
CA LEU A 241 2.19 -18.45 -0.74
C LEU A 241 2.14 -19.97 -0.88
N ARG A 242 1.01 -20.51 -1.35
CA ARG A 242 0.88 -21.96 -1.67
C ARG A 242 1.76 -22.37 -2.82
N ALA A 243 1.83 -21.57 -3.88
CA ALA A 243 2.73 -21.84 -5.01
C ALA A 243 4.21 -21.85 -4.55
N GLN A 244 4.57 -21.05 -3.57
CA GLN A 244 5.89 -21.03 -2.92
C GLN A 244 6.05 -22.13 -1.83
N ARG A 245 5.11 -23.09 -1.74
CA ARG A 245 5.12 -24.22 -0.79
C ARG A 245 5.18 -23.81 0.68
N VAL A 246 4.59 -22.67 1.03
CA VAL A 246 4.44 -22.22 2.42
C VAL A 246 3.47 -23.15 3.15
N SER A 247 3.77 -23.52 4.40
CA SER A 247 2.86 -24.37 5.19
C SER A 247 1.56 -23.62 5.54
N HIS A 248 0.43 -24.34 5.64
CA HIS A 248 -0.87 -23.70 5.95
C HIS A 248 -0.86 -22.84 7.21
N GLY A 249 -0.11 -23.24 8.25
CA GLY A 249 -0.01 -22.45 9.49
C GLY A 249 0.75 -21.15 9.29
N SER A 250 1.85 -21.17 8.53
CA SER A 250 2.65 -19.99 8.18
C SER A 250 1.93 -19.11 7.18
N GLU A 251 1.25 -19.69 6.18
CA GLU A 251 0.42 -19.00 5.20
C GLU A 251 -0.61 -18.10 5.88
N ARG A 252 -1.40 -18.69 6.80
CA ARG A 252 -2.43 -17.96 7.53
C ARG A 252 -1.85 -16.84 8.38
N LEU A 253 -0.79 -17.13 9.14
CA LEU A 253 -0.19 -16.16 10.04
C LEU A 253 0.47 -15.00 9.28
N LEU A 254 1.10 -15.28 8.13
CA LEU A 254 1.68 -14.26 7.26
C LEU A 254 0.60 -13.36 6.65
N GLU A 255 -0.52 -13.95 6.19
CA GLU A 255 -1.67 -13.20 5.69
C GLU A 255 -2.27 -12.30 6.77
N GLU A 256 -2.50 -12.82 7.99
CA GLU A 256 -3.01 -12.05 9.13
C GLU A 256 -2.05 -10.91 9.50
N THR A 257 -0.73 -11.17 9.46
CA THR A 257 0.30 -10.16 9.75
C THR A 257 0.28 -9.02 8.71
N ILE A 258 0.24 -9.36 7.42
CA ILE A 258 0.18 -8.35 6.34
C ILE A 258 -1.14 -7.60 6.38
N ALA A 259 -2.27 -8.29 6.55
CA ALA A 259 -3.58 -7.67 6.63
C ALA A 259 -3.68 -6.67 7.80
N ARG A 260 -3.12 -7.02 8.97
CA ARG A 260 -3.07 -6.13 10.13
C ARG A 260 -2.19 -4.89 9.86
N ALA A 261 -1.04 -5.04 9.21
CA ALA A 261 -0.21 -3.91 8.85
C ALA A 261 -0.94 -2.95 7.90
N LEU A 262 -1.76 -3.48 6.98
CA LEU A 262 -2.54 -2.75 5.99
C LEU A 262 -3.92 -2.31 6.48
N ALA A 263 -4.21 -2.40 7.77
CA ALA A 263 -5.47 -1.90 8.32
C ALA A 263 -5.62 -0.39 8.08
N ALA A 264 -6.84 0.06 7.76
CA ALA A 264 -7.10 1.46 7.43
C ALA A 264 -6.87 2.37 8.63
N GLU A 265 -7.37 1.96 9.80
CA GLU A 265 -7.20 2.76 11.01
C GLU A 265 -5.85 2.43 11.65
N PRO A 266 -5.08 3.46 12.05
CA PRO A 266 -3.80 3.23 12.71
C PRO A 266 -3.91 2.38 13.98
N ASP A 267 -5.00 2.46 14.74
CA ASP A 267 -5.21 1.71 15.97
C ASP A 267 -5.41 0.20 15.75
N ASP A 268 -5.83 -0.20 14.56
CA ASP A 268 -5.98 -1.62 14.19
C ASP A 268 -4.66 -2.24 13.70
N ARG A 269 -3.62 -1.43 13.44
CA ARG A 269 -2.29 -1.87 13.01
C ARG A 269 -1.45 -2.38 14.19
N PHE A 270 -0.23 -2.75 13.89
CA PHE A 270 0.79 -2.93 14.92
C PHE A 270 1.15 -1.56 15.52
N ALA A 271 1.34 -1.50 16.82
CA ALA A 271 1.68 -0.25 17.50
C ALA A 271 3.07 0.28 17.10
N SER A 272 3.95 -0.60 16.63
CA SER A 272 5.28 -0.24 16.14
C SER A 272 5.74 -1.15 15.00
N VAL A 273 6.73 -0.69 14.24
CA VAL A 273 7.40 -1.50 13.21
C VAL A 273 8.11 -2.70 13.84
N ALA A 274 8.61 -2.57 15.08
CA ALA A 274 9.23 -3.67 15.81
C ALA A 274 8.23 -4.81 16.11
N GLU A 275 7.00 -4.48 16.47
CA GLU A 275 5.92 -5.47 16.65
C GLU A 275 5.55 -6.15 15.31
N PHE A 276 5.45 -5.38 14.23
CA PHE A 276 5.24 -5.94 12.90
C PHE A 276 6.35 -6.92 12.51
N ALA A 277 7.62 -6.56 12.73
CA ALA A 277 8.77 -7.42 12.48
C ALA A 277 8.74 -8.69 13.35
N ALA A 278 8.31 -8.60 14.60
CA ALA A 278 8.14 -9.77 15.48
C ALA A 278 7.05 -10.72 14.95
N GLY A 279 5.91 -10.18 14.52
CA GLY A 279 4.84 -10.94 13.87
C GLY A 279 5.32 -11.66 12.61
N LEU A 280 6.10 -10.96 11.78
CA LEU A 280 6.68 -11.50 10.55
C LEU A 280 7.68 -12.64 10.84
N ARG A 281 8.57 -12.47 11.82
CA ARG A 281 9.50 -13.54 12.26
C ARG A 281 8.76 -14.77 12.75
N GLU A 282 7.70 -14.61 13.55
CA GLU A 282 6.89 -15.73 14.04
C GLU A 282 6.16 -16.45 12.90
N ALA A 283 5.62 -15.70 11.91
CA ALA A 283 4.96 -16.28 10.76
C ALA A 283 5.89 -17.20 9.94
N VAL A 284 7.17 -16.83 9.85
CA VAL A 284 8.16 -17.62 9.10
C VAL A 284 8.79 -18.72 9.95
N ARG A 285 8.99 -18.51 11.26
CA ARG A 285 9.60 -19.49 12.19
C ARG A 285 8.87 -20.83 12.18
N ARG A 286 7.54 -20.84 12.08
CA ARG A 286 6.73 -22.07 12.02
C ARG A 286 6.98 -22.93 10.78
N ARG A 287 7.60 -22.40 9.76
CA ARG A 287 8.00 -23.14 8.56
C ARG A 287 9.17 -24.10 8.83
N TRP A 288 10.05 -23.76 9.78
CA TRP A 288 11.29 -24.49 10.09
C TRP A 288 11.14 -25.55 11.18
N LEU A 289 9.98 -25.66 11.84
CA LEU A 289 9.75 -26.74 12.79
C LEU A 289 9.64 -28.05 12.00
N PRO A 290 10.54 -29.03 12.19
CA PRO A 290 10.42 -30.33 11.58
C PRO A 290 9.07 -30.92 11.98
N ARG A 291 8.26 -31.35 11.01
CA ARG A 291 7.05 -32.12 11.29
C ARG A 291 7.52 -33.35 12.06
N LEU A 292 7.30 -33.40 13.35
CA LEU A 292 7.35 -34.65 14.14
C LEU A 292 6.32 -35.57 13.48
N ARG A 293 6.81 -36.46 12.61
CA ARG A 293 6.00 -37.56 12.09
C ARG A 293 5.74 -38.47 13.28
N LEU A 294 4.58 -38.32 13.92
CA LEU A 294 4.06 -39.38 14.79
C LEU A 294 4.01 -40.65 13.96
N PRO A 295 4.54 -41.77 14.49
CA PRO A 295 4.52 -43.02 13.78
C PRO A 295 3.07 -43.39 13.45
N ARG A 296 2.77 -43.60 12.16
CA ARG A 296 1.49 -44.14 11.73
C ARG A 296 1.32 -45.52 12.38
N VAL A 297 0.51 -45.60 13.43
CA VAL A 297 -0.02 -46.86 13.92
C VAL A 297 -0.79 -47.52 12.77
N GLY A 298 -0.39 -48.72 12.42
CA GLY A 298 -0.82 -49.40 11.21
C GLY A 298 -2.32 -49.68 11.14
N TRP A 299 -2.90 -49.31 10.07
CA TRP A 299 -4.33 -49.40 9.66
C TRP A 299 -4.77 -50.80 9.21
N ARG A 300 -4.15 -51.87 9.69
CA ARG A 300 -4.53 -53.22 9.23
C ARG A 300 -5.66 -53.89 10.03
N SER A 301 -6.24 -53.20 11.04
CA SER A 301 -7.28 -53.81 11.88
C SER A 301 -8.67 -53.12 11.81
N ALA A 302 -8.90 -52.17 10.90
CA ALA A 302 -10.18 -51.45 10.81
C ALA A 302 -10.97 -51.66 9.52
N LEU A 303 -10.61 -52.67 8.68
CA LEU A 303 -11.18 -52.85 7.34
C LEU A 303 -12.31 -53.92 7.29
N LEU A 304 -13.02 -54.22 8.37
CA LEU A 304 -14.18 -55.12 8.28
C LEU A 304 -15.51 -54.53 8.80
N GLY A 305 -15.57 -53.23 9.13
CA GLY A 305 -16.79 -52.56 9.60
C GLY A 305 -17.30 -51.39 8.77
N GLY A 306 -16.56 -50.91 7.78
CA GLY A 306 -16.83 -49.62 7.10
C GLY A 306 -17.53 -49.64 5.73
N ALA A 307 -17.71 -50.79 5.13
CA ALA A 307 -18.19 -50.83 3.73
C ALA A 307 -19.72 -50.61 3.56
N THR A 308 -20.51 -50.78 4.60
CA THR A 308 -21.98 -50.59 4.55
C THR A 308 -22.44 -49.15 4.88
N ALA A 309 -21.64 -48.37 5.58
CA ALA A 309 -21.98 -46.97 5.91
C ALA A 309 -21.68 -45.98 4.75
N ALA A 310 -20.73 -46.29 3.90
CA ALA A 310 -20.33 -45.40 2.77
C ALA A 310 -21.33 -45.40 1.61
N ALA A 311 -22.06 -46.52 1.38
CA ALA A 311 -23.03 -46.58 0.28
C ALA A 311 -24.34 -45.83 0.56
N VAL A 312 -24.75 -45.70 1.81
CA VAL A 312 -25.95 -44.95 2.22
C VAL A 312 -25.67 -43.45 2.26
N GLY A 313 -24.47 -43.03 2.59
CA GLY A 313 -24.07 -41.60 2.61
C GLY A 313 -23.97 -40.99 1.20
N MET A 314 -23.54 -41.73 0.20
CA MET A 314 -23.34 -41.21 -1.16
C MET A 314 -24.64 -41.08 -1.96
N ALA A 315 -25.65 -41.90 -1.66
CA ALA A 315 -26.99 -41.75 -2.26
C ALA A 315 -27.76 -40.56 -1.70
N GLY A 316 -27.49 -40.15 -0.45
CA GLY A 316 -28.15 -38.97 0.16
C GLY A 316 -27.59 -37.64 -0.36
N VAL A 317 -26.35 -37.57 -0.79
CA VAL A 317 -25.72 -36.32 -1.28
C VAL A 317 -26.11 -36.00 -2.74
N VAL A 318 -26.47 -36.98 -3.53
CA VAL A 318 -26.88 -36.77 -4.94
C VAL A 318 -28.35 -36.35 -5.07
N LEU A 319 -29.21 -36.62 -4.06
CA LEU A 319 -30.63 -36.29 -4.06
C LEU A 319 -30.97 -34.96 -3.37
N LEU A 320 -30.01 -34.34 -2.64
CA LEU A 320 -30.14 -32.97 -2.14
C LEU A 320 -29.66 -32.02 -3.24
N GLY A 321 -30.51 -31.84 -4.25
CA GLY A 321 -30.27 -30.91 -5.35
C GLY A 321 -29.76 -29.56 -4.82
N LYS A 322 -28.76 -29.02 -5.51
CA LYS A 322 -28.23 -27.67 -5.36
C LYS A 322 -29.32 -26.63 -5.22
N ARG A 323 -29.81 -26.40 -4.01
CA ARG A 323 -30.52 -25.17 -3.71
C ARG A 323 -29.48 -24.05 -3.76
N ALA A 324 -29.69 -23.09 -4.65
CA ALA A 324 -28.92 -21.84 -4.61
C ALA A 324 -28.95 -21.32 -3.15
N PRO A 325 -27.84 -20.93 -2.57
CA PRO A 325 -27.80 -20.41 -1.22
C PRO A 325 -28.79 -19.26 -1.11
N ALA A 326 -29.63 -19.28 -0.07
CA ALA A 326 -30.57 -18.19 0.18
C ALA A 326 -29.74 -16.91 0.41
N LEU A 327 -30.02 -15.87 -0.40
CA LEU A 327 -29.33 -14.58 -0.28
C LEU A 327 -29.73 -13.91 1.03
N ASP A 328 -28.75 -13.52 1.83
CA ASP A 328 -28.96 -12.78 3.08
C ASP A 328 -29.02 -11.28 2.79
N PRO A 329 -30.13 -10.57 3.03
CA PRO A 329 -30.24 -9.12 2.85
C PRO A 329 -29.24 -8.30 3.70
N ARG A 330 -28.79 -8.86 4.83
CA ARG A 330 -27.81 -8.23 5.73
C ARG A 330 -26.37 -8.55 5.35
N ARG A 331 -26.16 -9.47 4.43
CA ARG A 331 -24.86 -9.69 3.80
C ARG A 331 -24.73 -8.72 2.63
N VAL A 332 -23.75 -7.80 2.76
CA VAL A 332 -23.54 -6.69 1.84
C VAL A 332 -22.22 -6.91 1.09
N VAL A 333 -22.23 -6.75 -0.22
CA VAL A 333 -21.01 -6.71 -1.01
C VAL A 333 -20.85 -5.31 -1.61
N VAL A 334 -19.66 -4.74 -1.46
CA VAL A 334 -19.27 -3.45 -2.09
C VAL A 334 -18.42 -3.76 -3.29
N ALA A 335 -18.93 -3.42 -4.48
CA ALA A 335 -18.20 -3.57 -5.73
C ALA A 335 -17.27 -2.36 -5.97
N GLY A 336 -16.22 -2.55 -6.75
CA GLY A 336 -15.36 -1.46 -7.19
C GLY A 336 -16.13 -0.45 -8.05
N PHE A 337 -15.84 0.84 -7.88
CA PHE A 337 -16.48 1.91 -8.66
C PHE A 337 -15.86 2.05 -10.04
N GLU A 338 -16.71 2.20 -11.04
CA GLU A 338 -16.29 2.43 -12.43
C GLU A 338 -15.69 3.83 -12.61
N ASP A 339 -14.54 3.90 -13.28
CA ASP A 339 -13.91 5.17 -13.62
C ASP A 339 -14.46 5.72 -14.95
N LEU A 340 -15.27 6.74 -14.86
CA LEU A 340 -15.79 7.50 -16.00
C LEU A 340 -15.14 8.89 -16.12
N SER A 341 -14.06 9.14 -15.36
CA SER A 341 -13.41 10.46 -15.33
C SER A 341 -12.58 10.75 -16.58
N GLY A 342 -12.10 9.70 -17.26
CA GLY A 342 -11.15 9.82 -18.35
C GLY A 342 -9.77 10.34 -17.92
N ASP A 343 -9.49 10.42 -16.62
CA ASP A 343 -8.24 10.92 -16.05
C ASP A 343 -7.49 9.76 -15.37
N PRO A 344 -6.37 9.28 -15.95
CA PRO A 344 -5.63 8.15 -15.38
C PRO A 344 -5.14 8.40 -13.94
N THR A 345 -5.00 9.65 -13.53
CA THR A 345 -4.58 10.00 -12.16
C THR A 345 -5.64 9.70 -11.11
N LEU A 346 -6.90 9.59 -11.53
CA LEU A 346 -8.04 9.28 -10.67
C LEU A 346 -8.38 7.78 -10.65
N ALA A 347 -7.76 6.95 -11.49
CA ALA A 347 -8.04 5.51 -11.58
C ALA A 347 -8.02 4.75 -10.23
N PRO A 348 -7.15 5.07 -9.24
CA PRO A 348 -7.18 4.43 -7.94
C PRO A 348 -8.38 4.80 -7.05
N LEU A 349 -9.04 5.94 -7.34
CA LEU A 349 -10.04 6.52 -6.45
C LEU A 349 -11.27 5.63 -6.25
N GLY A 350 -11.70 4.91 -7.30
CA GLY A 350 -12.84 4.00 -7.24
C GLY A 350 -12.63 2.85 -6.27
N HIS A 351 -11.41 2.33 -6.20
CA HIS A 351 -11.04 1.27 -5.27
C HIS A 351 -10.88 1.79 -3.85
N ILE A 352 -10.23 2.95 -3.68
CA ILE A 352 -10.11 3.63 -2.39
C ILE A 352 -11.50 3.83 -1.77
N ALA A 353 -12.45 4.32 -2.54
CA ALA A 353 -13.81 4.53 -2.09
C ALA A 353 -14.51 3.22 -1.71
N ALA A 354 -14.39 2.17 -2.53
CA ALA A 354 -14.99 0.86 -2.27
C ALA A 354 -14.44 0.22 -0.98
N ASP A 355 -13.15 0.31 -0.78
CA ASP A 355 -12.48 -0.22 0.41
C ASP A 355 -12.88 0.51 1.69
N TRP A 356 -12.90 1.84 1.65
CA TRP A 356 -13.34 2.63 2.80
C TRP A 356 -14.79 2.37 3.17
N LEU A 357 -15.65 2.16 2.18
CA LEU A 357 -17.03 1.78 2.40
C LEU A 357 -17.16 0.38 2.99
N THR A 358 -16.43 -0.59 2.44
CA THR A 358 -16.39 -1.96 2.95
C THR A 358 -16.01 -1.98 4.43
N GLN A 359 -14.95 -1.26 4.81
CA GLN A 359 -14.49 -1.18 6.18
C GLN A 359 -15.50 -0.44 7.10
N ALA A 360 -16.04 0.69 6.63
CA ALA A 360 -17.00 1.45 7.42
C ALA A 360 -18.27 0.65 7.70
N LEU A 361 -18.74 -0.12 6.72
CA LEU A 361 -19.92 -0.98 6.88
C LEU A 361 -19.63 -2.23 7.73
N ALA A 362 -18.41 -2.81 7.60
CA ALA A 362 -18.02 -3.99 8.38
C ALA A 362 -17.90 -3.73 9.89
N ARG A 363 -17.60 -2.49 10.28
CA ARG A 363 -17.56 -2.07 11.70
C ARG A 363 -18.92 -1.96 12.36
N ARG A 364 -19.99 -2.03 11.56
CA ARG A 364 -21.36 -1.94 12.08
C ARG A 364 -21.83 -3.31 12.53
N GLY A 365 -22.25 -3.41 13.75
CA GLY A 365 -22.93 -4.61 14.24
C GLY A 365 -24.17 -4.92 13.41
N GLY A 366 -24.40 -6.20 13.12
CA GLY A 366 -25.58 -6.68 12.42
C GLY A 366 -25.54 -6.67 10.88
N LEU A 367 -24.38 -6.32 10.27
CA LEU A 367 -24.09 -6.51 8.84
C LEU A 367 -22.92 -7.48 8.67
N GLU A 368 -23.03 -8.36 7.70
CA GLU A 368 -21.91 -9.17 7.22
C GLU A 368 -21.43 -8.57 5.90
N VAL A 369 -20.26 -7.95 5.90
CA VAL A 369 -19.72 -7.29 4.71
C VAL A 369 -18.70 -8.19 4.04
N VAL A 370 -18.92 -8.45 2.75
CA VAL A 370 -18.04 -9.30 1.93
C VAL A 370 -17.38 -8.41 0.88
N PRO A 371 -16.05 -8.45 0.73
CA PRO A 371 -15.38 -7.70 -0.32
C PRO A 371 -15.80 -8.21 -1.69
N GLY A 372 -16.20 -7.28 -2.59
CA GLY A 372 -16.54 -7.59 -3.98
C GLY A 372 -15.31 -7.61 -4.86
N THR A 373 -15.16 -8.63 -5.69
CA THR A 373 -14.07 -8.72 -6.68
C THR A 373 -14.41 -8.09 -8.03
N ALA A 374 -15.69 -7.74 -8.23
CA ALA A 374 -16.17 -7.14 -9.48
C ALA A 374 -15.82 -5.65 -9.54
N THR A 375 -15.29 -5.22 -10.67
CA THR A 375 -14.95 -3.82 -10.95
C THR A 375 -15.58 -3.40 -12.29
N GLY A 376 -16.05 -2.15 -12.37
CA GLY A 376 -16.67 -1.61 -13.57
C GLY A 376 -18.18 -1.56 -13.51
N HIS A 377 -18.82 -1.33 -14.66
CA HIS A 377 -20.27 -1.34 -14.77
C HIS A 377 -20.79 -2.75 -14.53
N LEU A 378 -21.61 -2.93 -13.49
CA LEU A 378 -22.25 -4.21 -13.20
C LEU A 378 -23.64 -4.25 -13.83
N ASP A 379 -23.84 -5.14 -14.77
CA ASP A 379 -25.16 -5.44 -15.28
C ASP A 379 -25.96 -6.36 -14.34
N ALA A 380 -27.22 -6.63 -14.67
CA ALA A 380 -28.07 -7.48 -13.85
C ALA A 380 -27.59 -8.95 -13.78
N ALA A 381 -26.77 -9.41 -14.72
CA ALA A 381 -26.18 -10.75 -14.72
C ALA A 381 -24.98 -10.79 -13.79
N ASP A 382 -24.13 -9.75 -13.84
CA ASP A 382 -22.96 -9.59 -12.97
C ASP A 382 -23.37 -9.48 -11.50
N ILE A 383 -24.41 -8.71 -11.20
CA ILE A 383 -24.97 -8.58 -9.84
C ILE A 383 -25.46 -9.93 -9.32
N ARG A 384 -26.18 -10.71 -10.14
CA ARG A 384 -26.62 -12.06 -9.76
C ARG A 384 -25.47 -13.04 -9.57
N ALA A 385 -24.46 -12.98 -10.43
CA ALA A 385 -23.27 -13.81 -10.30
C ALA A 385 -22.51 -13.49 -9.02
N LEU A 386 -22.31 -12.21 -8.73
CA LEU A 386 -21.64 -11.73 -7.52
C LEU A 386 -22.43 -12.14 -6.25
N ALA A 387 -23.75 -12.00 -6.27
CA ALA A 387 -24.61 -12.44 -5.20
C ALA A 387 -24.55 -13.96 -4.97
N ALA A 388 -24.57 -14.75 -6.04
CA ALA A 388 -24.46 -16.20 -5.96
C ALA A 388 -23.12 -16.67 -5.38
N GLN A 389 -22.02 -15.97 -5.71
CA GLN A 389 -20.68 -16.28 -5.21
C GLN A 389 -20.50 -15.89 -3.73
N THR A 390 -21.08 -14.77 -3.32
CA THR A 390 -20.89 -14.19 -1.99
C THR A 390 -22.00 -14.54 -1.00
N GLY A 391 -23.18 -14.95 -1.48
CA GLY A 391 -24.39 -15.10 -0.68
C GLY A 391 -25.00 -13.76 -0.27
N ALA A 392 -24.52 -12.63 -0.81
CA ALA A 392 -24.96 -11.29 -0.44
C ALA A 392 -26.31 -10.96 -1.07
N GLY A 393 -27.27 -10.50 -0.25
CA GLY A 393 -28.56 -10.01 -0.71
C GLY A 393 -28.56 -8.52 -1.04
N THR A 394 -27.51 -7.79 -0.67
CA THR A 394 -27.35 -6.36 -0.94
C THR A 394 -26.03 -6.08 -1.64
N VAL A 395 -26.06 -5.37 -2.77
CA VAL A 395 -24.88 -4.94 -3.55
C VAL A 395 -24.81 -3.42 -3.56
N VAL A 396 -23.65 -2.88 -3.23
CA VAL A 396 -23.32 -1.46 -3.41
C VAL A 396 -22.43 -1.34 -4.63
N SER A 397 -22.85 -0.56 -5.63
CA SER A 397 -22.07 -0.32 -6.85
C SER A 397 -22.24 1.12 -7.31
N GLY A 398 -21.37 1.58 -8.21
CA GLY A 398 -21.45 2.92 -8.76
C GLY A 398 -20.31 3.27 -9.68
N SER A 399 -20.23 4.55 -10.00
CA SER A 399 -19.19 5.14 -10.83
C SER A 399 -18.75 6.48 -10.25
N TYR A 400 -17.61 6.97 -10.72
CA TYR A 400 -17.21 8.35 -10.50
C TYR A 400 -16.77 8.99 -11.81
N TYR A 401 -17.00 10.29 -11.90
CA TYR A 401 -16.74 11.07 -13.10
C TYR A 401 -16.26 12.47 -12.75
N ARG A 402 -15.65 13.12 -13.72
CA ARG A 402 -15.21 14.50 -13.59
C ARG A 402 -16.31 15.45 -14.06
N GLU A 403 -16.62 16.45 -13.23
CA GLU A 403 -17.50 17.56 -13.59
C GLU A 403 -16.78 18.88 -13.33
N GLY A 404 -16.28 19.50 -14.40
CA GLY A 404 -15.43 20.67 -14.31
C GLY A 404 -14.13 20.38 -13.54
N ASP A 405 -13.88 21.11 -12.46
CA ASP A 405 -12.73 20.91 -11.56
C ASP A 405 -13.08 20.06 -10.33
N SER A 406 -14.14 19.27 -10.40
CA SER A 406 -14.58 18.40 -9.32
C SER A 406 -14.69 16.95 -9.77
N VAL A 407 -14.49 16.02 -8.83
CA VAL A 407 -14.78 14.59 -8.98
C VAL A 407 -16.07 14.29 -8.24
N ARG A 408 -17.00 13.59 -8.87
CA ARG A 408 -18.28 13.20 -8.28
C ARG A 408 -18.47 11.70 -8.31
N PHE A 409 -19.00 11.15 -7.21
CA PHE A 409 -19.46 9.76 -7.11
C PHE A 409 -20.96 9.66 -7.29
N HIS A 410 -21.36 8.70 -8.11
CA HIS A 410 -22.74 8.25 -8.26
C HIS A 410 -22.82 6.80 -7.77
N VAL A 411 -23.61 6.54 -6.72
CA VAL A 411 -23.65 5.24 -6.03
C VAL A 411 -25.06 4.76 -5.85
N GLN A 412 -25.27 3.46 -5.99
CA GLN A 412 -26.56 2.82 -5.82
C GLN A 412 -26.45 1.56 -4.95
N ILE A 413 -27.51 1.32 -4.18
CA ILE A 413 -27.70 0.14 -3.37
C ILE A 413 -28.74 -0.74 -4.07
N ILE A 414 -28.37 -1.98 -4.36
CA ILE A 414 -29.13 -2.90 -5.20
C ILE A 414 -29.58 -4.10 -4.35
N ASP A 415 -30.83 -4.48 -4.48
CA ASP A 415 -31.34 -5.77 -3.99
C ASP A 415 -30.92 -6.86 -4.99
N ALA A 416 -29.97 -7.69 -4.59
CA ALA A 416 -29.38 -8.70 -5.47
C ALA A 416 -30.37 -9.83 -5.82
N GLY A 417 -31.32 -10.13 -4.94
CA GLY A 417 -32.35 -11.15 -5.17
C GLY A 417 -33.36 -10.72 -6.23
N ARG A 418 -33.71 -9.43 -6.25
CA ARG A 418 -34.65 -8.84 -7.20
C ARG A 418 -33.99 -8.22 -8.41
N GLY A 419 -32.68 -7.93 -8.34
CA GLY A 419 -31.93 -7.20 -9.39
C GLY A 419 -32.41 -5.75 -9.54
N THR A 420 -33.00 -5.15 -8.51
CA THR A 420 -33.57 -3.81 -8.55
C THR A 420 -32.81 -2.83 -7.64
N VAL A 421 -32.72 -1.57 -8.09
CA VAL A 421 -32.08 -0.50 -7.28
C VAL A 421 -33.01 -0.21 -6.09
N ARG A 422 -32.50 -0.44 -4.89
CA ARG A 422 -33.19 -0.18 -3.63
C ARG A 422 -33.12 1.28 -3.22
N ARG A 423 -31.95 1.90 -3.46
CA ARG A 423 -31.71 3.29 -3.16
C ARG A 423 -30.59 3.85 -4.05
N VAL A 424 -30.72 5.07 -4.50
CA VAL A 424 -29.65 5.87 -5.10
C VAL A 424 -29.15 6.82 -4.04
N VAL A 425 -27.82 6.92 -3.90
CA VAL A 425 -27.17 7.87 -3.00
C VAL A 425 -27.05 9.19 -3.75
N GLU A 426 -27.40 10.31 -3.10
CA GLU A 426 -27.18 11.62 -3.71
C GLU A 426 -25.71 11.78 -4.07
N PRO A 427 -25.40 12.29 -5.28
CA PRO A 427 -24.01 12.46 -5.71
C PRO A 427 -23.17 13.25 -4.73
N VAL A 428 -21.98 12.76 -4.44
CA VAL A 428 -21.02 13.40 -3.54
C VAL A 428 -19.84 13.82 -4.36
N GLY A 429 -19.35 15.04 -4.17
CA GLY A 429 -18.23 15.57 -4.92
C GLY A 429 -17.22 16.29 -4.05
N ALA A 430 -15.99 16.40 -4.58
CA ALA A 430 -14.92 17.21 -4.02
C ALA A 430 -14.05 17.77 -5.15
N PRO A 431 -13.29 18.85 -4.88
CA PRO A 431 -12.34 19.38 -5.84
C PRO A 431 -11.37 18.31 -6.34
N ARG A 432 -11.00 18.36 -7.62
CA ARG A 432 -10.06 17.43 -8.26
C ARG A 432 -8.72 17.34 -7.53
N LEU A 433 -8.30 18.42 -6.90
CA LEU A 433 -7.08 18.49 -6.09
C LEU A 433 -7.19 17.77 -4.73
N ALA A 434 -8.40 17.37 -4.31
CA ALA A 434 -8.63 16.63 -3.09
C ALA A 434 -9.69 15.54 -3.31
N PRO A 435 -9.49 14.59 -4.26
CA PRO A 435 -10.50 13.64 -4.71
C PRO A 435 -10.91 12.65 -3.61
N THR A 436 -10.03 12.38 -2.66
CA THR A 436 -10.30 11.51 -1.51
C THR A 436 -11.36 12.08 -0.57
N ARG A 437 -11.55 13.41 -0.53
CA ARG A 437 -12.66 14.05 0.21
C ARG A 437 -14.03 13.63 -0.32
N ALA A 438 -14.14 13.35 -1.62
CA ALA A 438 -15.38 12.83 -2.19
C ALA A 438 -15.65 11.41 -1.69
N ALA A 439 -14.64 10.55 -1.62
CA ALA A 439 -14.75 9.20 -1.08
C ALA A 439 -15.10 9.21 0.43
N GLU A 440 -14.54 10.13 1.19
CA GLU A 440 -14.84 10.32 2.61
C GLU A 440 -16.28 10.79 2.84
N ALA A 441 -16.73 11.78 2.09
CA ALA A 441 -18.11 12.27 2.16
C ALA A 441 -19.11 11.17 1.74
N LEU A 442 -18.75 10.33 0.76
CA LEU A 442 -19.52 9.18 0.34
C LEU A 442 -19.63 8.15 1.47
N ARG A 443 -18.51 7.83 2.13
CA ARG A 443 -18.47 6.95 3.30
C ARG A 443 -19.45 7.42 4.37
N TYR A 444 -19.42 8.69 4.72
CA TYR A 444 -20.29 9.28 5.75
C TYR A 444 -21.79 9.14 5.37
N ARG A 445 -22.13 9.48 4.12
CA ARG A 445 -23.52 9.38 3.64
C ARG A 445 -24.02 7.95 3.57
N LEU A 446 -23.22 7.03 3.06
CA LEU A 446 -23.60 5.62 2.99
C LEU A 446 -23.77 4.99 4.37
N THR A 447 -22.87 5.28 5.31
CA THR A 447 -23.02 4.79 6.68
C THR A 447 -24.33 5.24 7.30
N ALA A 448 -24.68 6.52 7.22
CA ALA A 448 -25.95 7.05 7.72
C ALA A 448 -27.17 6.42 7.01
N LEU A 449 -27.07 6.15 5.71
CA LEU A 449 -28.13 5.51 4.95
C LEU A 449 -28.33 4.05 5.36
N PHE A 450 -27.25 3.33 5.62
CA PHE A 450 -27.29 1.96 6.11
C PHE A 450 -27.86 1.88 7.54
N ASP A 451 -27.68 2.90 8.40
CA ASP A 451 -28.36 3.01 9.69
C ASP A 451 -29.88 3.00 9.55
N THR A 452 -30.37 3.64 8.50
CA THR A 452 -31.82 3.70 8.22
C THR A 452 -32.33 2.41 7.58
N LEU A 453 -31.56 1.78 6.70
CA LEU A 453 -31.96 0.58 5.98
C LEU A 453 -31.85 -0.71 6.83
N PHE A 454 -30.89 -0.74 7.74
CA PHE A 454 -30.56 -1.88 8.58
C PHE A 454 -30.30 -1.39 10.00
N PRO A 455 -31.33 -1.01 10.77
CA PRO A 455 -31.13 -0.53 12.14
C PRO A 455 -30.39 -1.58 12.99
N PRO A 456 -29.50 -1.14 13.90
CA PRO A 456 -28.80 -2.05 14.78
C PRO A 456 -29.81 -2.87 15.59
N THR A 457 -29.61 -4.17 15.63
CA THR A 457 -30.37 -5.05 16.53
C THR A 457 -29.86 -4.78 17.95
N ASN A 458 -30.69 -4.12 18.77
CA ASN A 458 -30.45 -4.04 20.21
C ASN A 458 -30.47 -5.47 20.78
N HIS A 459 -29.31 -5.97 21.17
CA HIS A 459 -29.17 -7.13 22.06
C HIS A 459 -28.79 -6.64 23.44
#